data_a7bbb7954a5827e4beae70bd054b21db
#
_entry.id   a7bbb7954a5827e4beae70bd054b21db
#
_cell.length_a   1.000
_cell.length_b   1.000
_cell.length_c   1.000
_cell.angle_alpha   90.00
_cell.angle_beta   90.00
_cell.angle_gamma   90.00
#
_symmetry.space_group_name_H-M   'P 1'
#
loop_
_entity.id
_entity.type
_entity.pdbx_description
1 polymer ?
#
loop_
_entity_poly.entity_id
_entity_poly.type
_entity_poly.pdbx_seq_one_letter_code
_entity_poly.pdbx_strand_id
1 'polypeptide(L)'
;KVIIRKSKLSAMSTPAANNMTNTPINKEPRIAPDTQAPRDQAWQQDLAKAITGAEQGLLDLQHADGYWCFELEADCTIPAEYIMMMHFMDDIDTGLQSKLAKYIRSKQQSEGGWPLYLYGKFDMSCSVKAYYALKLAGDDPEAAHMRKARELILQHGGAARSNVFKRLALAMFQQIPWRGVPYLPAEIMLLPRWFPFHLTKVSYWTRTVVVPLTILYSLKAKAANPQQVNVRELFTLDPDKERNYFPVRSRLNWLFLMIERAARHLEWAVPRRIRDKAIKRAHDWFVERLNGDDGLGAIFPAMVNAHEALALLGYDKDHELSKTTKRALEKLLVDRGDMAYCQPCVSPVWDTALASAALLETGDERTRTHLKSACDWLVERQLTDEAGDWRDIKPDVPGGGWAFQFANPYYPDLDDTGVVGWVMHDLDSDAYKDSINKAARWISGLQSKDGGFAAFDADNTHYVLN
;
A
#
# COMPACT_ATOMS: atom_id res chain seq x y z
N LYS A 1 16.71 -5.77 -16.72
CA LYS A 1 16.67 -6.97 -17.61
C LYS A 1 17.64 -7.99 -17.04
N VAL A 2 17.12 -8.96 -16.34
CA VAL A 2 17.88 -10.18 -16.00
C VAL A 2 17.32 -11.27 -16.91
N ILE A 3 18.15 -11.77 -17.79
CA ILE A 3 17.83 -12.88 -18.71
C ILE A 3 18.24 -14.17 -17.97
N ILE A 4 17.25 -14.94 -17.53
CA ILE A 4 17.48 -16.30 -17.05
C ILE A 4 17.29 -17.25 -18.23
N ARG A 5 18.38 -17.91 -18.66
CA ARG A 5 18.38 -18.99 -19.65
C ARG A 5 17.71 -20.25 -19.07
N LYS A 6 16.71 -20.76 -19.76
CA LYS A 6 16.14 -22.10 -19.51
C LYS A 6 17.22 -23.14 -19.81
N SER A 7 17.63 -23.92 -18.81
CA SER A 7 18.29 -25.19 -19.00
C SER A 7 17.28 -26.31 -18.81
N LYS A 8 17.24 -27.23 -19.76
CA LYS A 8 16.43 -28.46 -19.73
C LYS A 8 16.95 -29.37 -18.61
N LEU A 9 16.09 -29.77 -17.69
CA LEU A 9 16.31 -30.92 -16.82
C LEU A 9 15.33 -32.00 -17.19
N SER A 10 15.91 -33.17 -17.52
CA SER A 10 15.24 -34.41 -17.89
C SER A 10 14.63 -35.06 -16.65
N ALA A 11 13.55 -35.77 -16.87
CA ALA A 11 12.80 -36.56 -15.89
C ALA A 11 13.69 -37.54 -15.11
N MET A 12 13.59 -37.48 -13.78
CA MET A 12 13.95 -38.61 -12.90
C MET A 12 12.81 -38.86 -11.92
N SER A 13 12.52 -40.17 -11.85
CA SER A 13 11.44 -40.85 -11.16
C SER A 13 11.41 -40.59 -9.64
N THR A 14 10.19 -40.47 -9.11
CA THR A 14 9.81 -40.50 -7.70
C THR A 14 10.27 -41.75 -6.96
N PRO A 15 10.81 -41.64 -5.75
CA PRO A 15 10.69 -42.70 -4.75
C PRO A 15 9.78 -42.29 -3.58
N ALA A 16 9.18 -43.33 -3.03
CA ALA A 16 8.15 -43.37 -2.03
C ALA A 16 8.47 -42.65 -0.70
N ALA A 17 7.38 -42.25 -0.04
CA ALA A 17 7.37 -41.77 1.33
C ALA A 17 8.05 -42.72 2.30
N ASN A 18 9.03 -42.24 3.05
CA ASN A 18 9.52 -42.88 4.26
C ASN A 18 9.94 -41.86 5.32
N ASN A 19 9.29 -41.99 6.47
CA ASN A 19 9.70 -41.64 7.83
C ASN A 19 10.64 -40.43 7.99
N MET A 20 10.06 -39.30 8.36
CA MET A 20 10.81 -38.21 9.00
C MET A 20 11.18 -38.62 10.43
N THR A 21 12.39 -39.12 10.60
CA THR A 21 13.06 -39.14 11.90
C THR A 21 13.59 -37.76 12.21
N ASN A 22 13.25 -37.24 13.38
CA ASN A 22 13.80 -36.01 13.95
C ASN A 22 15.34 -36.06 13.94
N THR A 23 15.95 -35.39 12.99
CA THR A 23 17.37 -35.06 13.04
C THR A 23 17.48 -33.65 13.58
N PRO A 24 18.22 -33.39 14.66
CA PRO A 24 18.45 -32.03 15.14
C PRO A 24 19.15 -31.23 14.03
N ILE A 25 18.60 -30.08 13.66
CA ILE A 25 19.24 -29.14 12.75
C ILE A 25 20.50 -28.65 13.46
N ASN A 26 21.63 -29.19 13.03
CA ASN A 26 22.93 -28.73 13.45
C ASN A 26 23.03 -27.26 13.05
N LYS A 27 23.16 -26.36 14.03
CA LYS A 27 23.51 -24.96 13.79
C LYS A 27 24.94 -24.89 13.26
N GLU A 28 25.13 -25.13 11.96
CA GLU A 28 26.37 -24.67 11.33
C GLU A 28 26.33 -23.14 11.24
N PRO A 29 27.37 -22.45 11.73
CA PRO A 29 27.43 -21.00 11.66
C PRO A 29 27.41 -20.60 10.18
N ARG A 30 26.47 -19.72 9.81
CA ARG A 30 26.48 -19.08 8.49
C ARG A 30 27.87 -18.49 8.27
N ILE A 31 28.48 -18.86 7.16
CA ILE A 31 29.80 -18.48 6.69
C ILE A 31 30.00 -16.98 6.92
N ALA A 32 30.75 -16.63 7.97
CA ALA A 32 31.35 -15.31 8.07
C ALA A 32 32.40 -15.20 6.97
N PRO A 33 32.50 -14.09 6.24
CA PRO A 33 33.61 -13.89 5.33
C PRO A 33 34.92 -13.90 6.16
N ASP A 34 35.83 -14.81 5.83
CA ASP A 34 37.11 -14.97 6.44
C ASP A 34 38.02 -13.77 6.05
N THR A 35 37.93 -12.70 6.83
CA THR A 35 38.88 -11.62 6.85
C THR A 35 39.14 -11.24 8.31
N GLN A 36 39.86 -12.08 9.03
CA GLN A 36 40.43 -11.73 10.31
C GLN A 36 41.63 -10.80 10.09
N ALA A 37 41.40 -9.54 9.75
CA ALA A 37 42.28 -8.49 10.22
C ALA A 37 42.06 -8.38 11.74
N PRO A 38 43.13 -8.20 12.57
CA PRO A 38 42.96 -7.99 14.01
C PRO A 38 42.10 -6.73 14.20
N ARG A 39 40.82 -6.95 14.56
CA ARG A 39 39.92 -5.84 14.87
C ARG A 39 40.45 -5.21 16.13
N ASP A 40 40.85 -3.95 16.01
CA ASP A 40 41.37 -3.14 17.11
C ASP A 40 40.41 -3.18 18.28
N GLN A 41 40.92 -3.30 19.51
CA GLN A 41 40.09 -3.30 20.73
C GLN A 41 39.20 -2.06 20.82
N ALA A 42 39.67 -0.94 20.30
CA ALA A 42 38.88 0.29 20.21
C ALA A 42 37.64 0.10 19.35
N TRP A 43 37.74 -0.57 18.19
CA TRP A 43 36.59 -0.87 17.33
C TRP A 43 35.55 -1.76 18.03
N GLN A 44 36.02 -2.78 18.76
CA GLN A 44 35.11 -3.66 19.51
C GLN A 44 34.36 -2.93 20.63
N GLN A 45 35.07 -2.02 21.35
CA GLN A 45 34.41 -1.18 22.37
C GLN A 45 33.42 -0.19 21.77
N ASP A 46 33.70 0.41 20.64
CA ASP A 46 32.81 1.33 19.97
C ASP A 46 31.56 0.60 19.42
N LEU A 47 31.74 -0.62 18.88
CA LEU A 47 30.64 -1.47 18.45
C LEU A 47 29.73 -1.85 19.66
N ALA A 48 30.30 -2.28 20.76
CA ALA A 48 29.55 -2.63 21.97
C ALA A 48 28.74 -1.44 22.50
N LYS A 49 29.34 -0.24 22.53
CA LYS A 49 28.60 0.99 22.89
C LYS A 49 27.46 1.30 21.93
N ALA A 50 27.68 1.13 20.63
CA ALA A 50 26.66 1.36 19.62
C ALA A 50 25.48 0.37 19.77
N ILE A 51 25.77 -0.92 20.01
CA ILE A 51 24.75 -1.94 20.27
C ILE A 51 23.94 -1.58 21.52
N THR A 52 24.61 -1.29 22.65
CA THR A 52 23.92 -0.92 23.91
C THR A 52 23.08 0.35 23.74
N GLY A 53 23.61 1.34 23.00
CA GLY A 53 22.86 2.57 22.72
C GLY A 53 21.63 2.34 21.84
N ALA A 54 21.73 1.48 20.84
CA ALA A 54 20.62 1.12 19.96
C ALA A 54 19.55 0.29 20.72
N GLU A 55 20.01 -0.67 21.54
CA GLU A 55 19.15 -1.46 22.42
C GLU A 55 18.32 -0.55 23.34
N GLN A 56 19.01 0.34 24.10
CA GLN A 56 18.32 1.27 24.99
C GLN A 56 17.35 2.18 24.21
N GLY A 57 17.75 2.66 23.03
CA GLY A 57 16.87 3.48 22.19
C GLY A 57 15.61 2.74 21.75
N LEU A 58 15.67 1.43 21.45
CA LEU A 58 14.49 0.63 21.17
C LEU A 58 13.62 0.45 22.42
N LEU A 59 14.22 0.13 23.57
CA LEU A 59 13.49 -0.05 24.82
C LEU A 59 12.75 1.23 25.25
N ASP A 60 13.37 2.39 25.09
CA ASP A 60 12.78 3.70 25.42
C ASP A 60 11.58 4.06 24.50
N LEU A 61 11.53 3.48 23.30
CA LEU A 61 10.46 3.70 22.33
C LEU A 61 9.35 2.66 22.40
N GLN A 62 9.46 1.62 23.25
CA GLN A 62 8.41 0.63 23.41
C GLN A 62 7.18 1.27 24.04
N HIS A 63 6.01 1.07 23.44
CA HIS A 63 4.74 1.49 24.02
C HIS A 63 4.44 0.72 25.30
N ALA A 64 3.71 1.34 26.22
CA ALA A 64 3.33 0.70 27.50
C ALA A 64 2.58 -0.63 27.34
N ASP A 65 1.85 -0.80 26.23
CA ASP A 65 1.17 -2.05 25.88
C ASP A 65 2.10 -3.12 25.29
N GLY A 66 3.40 -2.83 25.13
CA GLY A 66 4.42 -3.78 24.70
C GLY A 66 4.82 -3.70 23.22
N TYR A 67 4.15 -2.94 22.36
CA TYR A 67 4.45 -2.85 20.93
C TYR A 67 5.37 -1.68 20.57
N TRP A 68 5.89 -1.71 19.35
CA TRP A 68 6.51 -0.57 18.68
C TRP A 68 5.68 -0.14 17.47
N CYS A 69 5.64 1.15 17.22
CA CYS A 69 5.06 1.72 16.02
C CYS A 69 5.87 2.95 15.62
N PHE A 70 6.64 2.85 14.55
CA PHE A 70 7.48 3.92 14.07
C PHE A 70 6.76 4.74 12.99
N GLU A 71 7.26 5.95 12.76
CA GLU A 71 6.76 6.78 11.69
C GLU A 71 7.19 6.25 10.32
N LEU A 72 6.23 6.20 9.39
CA LEU A 72 6.42 5.76 8.02
C LEU A 72 6.40 6.97 7.09
N GLU A 73 7.53 7.66 6.98
CA GLU A 73 7.66 8.77 6.04
C GLU A 73 7.82 8.23 4.62
N ALA A 74 6.82 8.48 3.76
CA ALA A 74 6.83 8.09 2.36
C ALA A 74 7.14 9.28 1.43
N ASP A 75 6.78 9.14 0.16
CA ASP A 75 6.93 10.20 -0.83
C ASP A 75 5.86 11.30 -0.73
N CYS A 76 6.02 12.37 -1.51
CA CYS A 76 5.10 13.49 -1.53
C CYS A 76 3.74 13.20 -2.17
N THR A 77 3.48 11.99 -2.68
CA THR A 77 2.16 11.68 -3.27
C THR A 77 1.07 11.63 -2.24
N ILE A 78 1.37 11.19 -1.01
CA ILE A 78 0.38 11.05 0.06
C ILE A 78 -0.03 12.42 0.63
N PRO A 79 0.88 13.28 1.11
CA PRO A 79 0.49 14.62 1.58
C PRO A 79 -0.12 15.47 0.47
N ALA A 80 0.31 15.31 -0.79
CA ALA A 80 -0.32 15.99 -1.92
C ALA A 80 -1.75 15.53 -2.15
N GLU A 81 -2.02 14.22 -2.04
CA GLU A 81 -3.36 13.66 -2.18
C GLU A 81 -4.28 14.07 -1.02
N TYR A 82 -3.72 14.25 0.19
CA TYR A 82 -4.47 14.79 1.32
C TYR A 82 -4.95 16.22 1.04
N ILE A 83 -4.10 17.10 0.51
CA ILE A 83 -4.51 18.45 0.07
C ILE A 83 -5.58 18.34 -1.02
N MET A 84 -5.39 17.48 -2.01
CA MET A 84 -6.38 17.29 -3.08
C MET A 84 -7.71 16.79 -2.53
N MET A 85 -7.72 15.86 -1.58
CA MET A 85 -8.93 15.37 -0.91
C MET A 85 -9.70 16.51 -0.23
N MET A 86 -9.02 17.38 0.53
CA MET A 86 -9.66 18.56 1.15
C MET A 86 -10.38 19.44 0.12
N HIS A 87 -9.74 19.67 -1.05
CA HIS A 87 -10.35 20.43 -2.14
C HIS A 87 -11.42 19.63 -2.93
N PHE A 88 -11.31 18.31 -2.97
CA PHE A 88 -12.36 17.46 -3.54
C PHE A 88 -13.63 17.54 -2.72
N MET A 89 -13.50 17.47 -1.40
CA MET A 89 -14.61 17.46 -0.43
C MET A 89 -15.17 18.85 -0.10
N ASP A 90 -14.52 19.93 -0.53
CA ASP A 90 -14.79 21.31 -0.05
C ASP A 90 -14.75 21.42 1.49
N ASP A 91 -13.76 20.73 2.10
CA ASP A 91 -13.53 20.69 3.55
C ASP A 91 -12.07 21.06 3.85
N ILE A 92 -11.71 22.32 3.54
CA ILE A 92 -10.33 22.79 3.54
C ILE A 92 -9.92 23.32 4.92
N ASP A 93 -9.05 22.58 5.61
CA ASP A 93 -8.28 23.11 6.74
C ASP A 93 -7.05 23.87 6.22
N THR A 94 -7.12 25.20 6.23
CA THR A 94 -6.05 26.07 5.72
C THR A 94 -4.77 25.98 6.53
N GLY A 95 -4.86 25.71 7.84
CA GLY A 95 -3.72 25.52 8.73
C GLY A 95 -2.95 24.26 8.39
N LEU A 96 -3.66 23.12 8.33
CA LEU A 96 -3.09 21.85 7.94
C LEU A 96 -2.56 21.88 6.50
N GLN A 97 -3.31 22.46 5.57
CA GLN A 97 -2.88 22.63 4.18
C GLN A 97 -1.55 23.37 4.08
N SER A 98 -1.38 24.46 4.83
CA SER A 98 -0.12 25.22 4.85
C SER A 98 1.06 24.39 5.34
N LYS A 99 0.87 23.59 6.39
CA LYS A 99 1.90 22.67 6.94
C LYS A 99 2.27 21.57 5.94
N LEU A 100 1.28 20.93 5.30
CA LEU A 100 1.49 19.92 4.25
C LEU A 100 2.21 20.52 3.04
N ALA A 101 1.81 21.71 2.58
CA ALA A 101 2.46 22.40 1.48
C ALA A 101 3.93 22.74 1.82
N LYS A 102 4.21 23.17 3.06
CA LYS A 102 5.58 23.42 3.52
C LYS A 102 6.44 22.15 3.46
N TYR A 103 5.90 21.01 3.90
CA TYR A 103 6.56 19.72 3.79
C TYR A 103 6.86 19.38 2.32
N ILE A 104 5.87 19.46 1.43
CA ILE A 104 6.03 19.15 0.01
C ILE A 104 7.13 20.01 -0.60
N ARG A 105 7.17 21.32 -0.34
CA ARG A 105 8.23 22.22 -0.83
C ARG A 105 9.61 21.80 -0.32
N SER A 106 9.72 21.37 0.95
CA SER A 106 11.00 20.96 1.54
C SER A 106 11.61 19.68 0.91
N LYS A 107 10.78 18.86 0.26
CA LYS A 107 11.19 17.61 -0.41
C LYS A 107 11.50 17.79 -1.90
N GLN A 108 11.34 18.99 -2.45
CA GLN A 108 11.67 19.25 -3.84
C GLN A 108 13.18 19.15 -4.07
N GLN A 109 13.57 18.38 -5.08
CA GLN A 109 14.99 18.25 -5.47
C GLN A 109 15.51 19.50 -6.22
N SER A 110 16.81 19.62 -6.31
CA SER A 110 17.49 20.75 -6.99
C SER A 110 17.05 20.91 -8.43
N GLU A 111 16.75 19.81 -9.12
CA GLU A 111 16.27 19.77 -10.50
C GLU A 111 14.83 20.29 -10.66
N GLY A 112 14.07 20.39 -9.55
CA GLY A 112 12.71 20.89 -9.51
C GLY A 112 11.62 19.83 -9.38
N GLY A 113 11.95 18.54 -9.38
CA GLY A 113 10.99 17.44 -9.24
C GLY A 113 10.93 16.82 -7.84
N TRP A 114 10.08 15.81 -7.69
CA TRP A 114 9.96 15.01 -6.47
C TRP A 114 10.19 13.53 -6.78
N PRO A 115 11.03 12.84 -5.98
CA PRO A 115 11.27 11.40 -6.10
C PRO A 115 10.23 10.60 -5.32
N LEU A 116 10.19 9.26 -5.54
CA LEU A 116 9.38 8.32 -4.74
C LEU A 116 10.07 7.82 -3.47
N TYR A 117 11.35 8.08 -3.30
CA TYR A 117 12.15 7.69 -2.12
C TYR A 117 13.36 8.61 -1.97
N LEU A 118 13.91 8.65 -0.78
CA LEU A 118 15.07 9.50 -0.46
C LEU A 118 16.23 9.22 -1.42
N TYR A 119 16.79 10.27 -2.01
CA TYR A 119 17.81 10.21 -3.08
C TYR A 119 17.38 9.51 -4.37
N GLY A 120 16.08 9.24 -4.52
CA GLY A 120 15.52 8.69 -5.76
C GLY A 120 15.62 9.67 -6.93
N LYS A 121 15.39 9.16 -8.14
CA LYS A 121 15.29 9.98 -9.35
C LYS A 121 13.93 10.66 -9.41
N PHE A 122 13.84 11.71 -10.21
CA PHE A 122 12.59 12.36 -10.58
C PHE A 122 11.50 11.32 -10.94
N ASP A 123 10.34 11.43 -10.32
CA ASP A 123 9.13 10.71 -10.71
C ASP A 123 8.08 11.67 -11.26
N MET A 124 7.61 11.38 -12.47
CA MET A 124 6.61 12.20 -13.16
C MET A 124 5.30 12.31 -12.37
N SER A 125 4.83 11.19 -11.84
CA SER A 125 3.53 11.10 -11.19
C SER A 125 3.52 11.80 -9.85
N CYS A 126 4.60 11.64 -9.08
CA CYS A 126 4.82 12.35 -7.82
C CYS A 126 4.88 13.85 -8.05
N SER A 127 5.69 14.27 -9.04
CA SER A 127 5.90 15.70 -9.32
C SER A 127 4.65 16.41 -9.83
N VAL A 128 3.85 15.77 -10.68
CA VAL A 128 2.55 16.34 -11.13
C VAL A 128 1.60 16.52 -9.96
N LYS A 129 1.53 15.54 -9.04
CA LYS A 129 0.65 15.61 -7.88
C LYS A 129 1.12 16.66 -6.88
N ALA A 130 2.42 16.72 -6.59
CA ALA A 130 3.03 17.72 -5.71
C ALA A 130 2.82 19.14 -6.24
N TYR A 131 3.07 19.37 -7.54
CA TYR A 131 2.82 20.64 -8.18
C TYR A 131 1.35 21.08 -8.05
N TYR A 132 0.41 20.14 -8.32
CA TYR A 132 -1.01 20.47 -8.24
C TYR A 132 -1.43 20.81 -6.80
N ALA A 133 -0.99 20.02 -5.83
CA ALA A 133 -1.27 20.29 -4.42
C ALA A 133 -0.73 21.64 -3.95
N LEU A 134 0.49 21.99 -4.34
CA LEU A 134 1.07 23.30 -4.05
C LEU A 134 0.27 24.44 -4.67
N LYS A 135 -0.17 24.28 -5.92
CA LYS A 135 -1.02 25.28 -6.59
C LYS A 135 -2.40 25.41 -5.91
N LEU A 136 -3.00 24.29 -5.47
CA LEU A 136 -4.22 24.29 -4.66
C LEU A 136 -4.01 25.00 -3.30
N ALA A 137 -2.82 24.84 -2.72
CA ALA A 137 -2.44 25.54 -1.49
C ALA A 137 -2.10 27.03 -1.67
N GLY A 138 -2.17 27.56 -2.90
CA GLY A 138 -2.00 28.96 -3.21
C GLY A 138 -0.62 29.37 -3.69
N ASP A 139 0.26 28.42 -4.05
CA ASP A 139 1.57 28.74 -4.61
C ASP A 139 1.42 29.39 -6.00
N ASP A 140 2.15 30.49 -6.19
CA ASP A 140 2.21 31.17 -7.48
C ASP A 140 2.90 30.27 -8.53
N PRO A 141 2.25 29.94 -9.65
CA PRO A 141 2.87 29.19 -10.74
C PRO A 141 4.17 29.79 -11.30
N GLU A 142 4.37 31.10 -11.10
CA GLU A 142 5.58 31.81 -11.52
C GLU A 142 6.67 31.87 -10.43
N ALA A 143 6.41 31.36 -9.24
CA ALA A 143 7.45 31.17 -8.22
C ALA A 143 8.57 30.25 -8.73
N ALA A 144 9.80 30.48 -8.29
CA ALA A 144 10.98 29.79 -8.81
C ALA A 144 10.88 28.26 -8.72
N HIS A 145 10.37 27.74 -7.59
CA HIS A 145 10.20 26.30 -7.36
C HIS A 145 9.12 25.70 -8.27
N MET A 146 8.01 26.41 -8.50
CA MET A 146 6.92 25.99 -9.37
C MET A 146 7.34 26.01 -10.86
N ARG A 147 8.07 27.05 -11.30
CA ARG A 147 8.62 27.08 -12.67
C ARG A 147 9.55 25.91 -12.95
N LYS A 148 10.51 25.64 -12.04
CA LYS A 148 11.43 24.49 -12.18
C LYS A 148 10.67 23.17 -12.30
N ALA A 149 9.65 22.95 -11.47
CA ALA A 149 8.83 21.75 -11.53
C ALA A 149 8.08 21.64 -12.85
N ARG A 150 7.45 22.71 -13.29
CA ARG A 150 6.73 22.80 -14.57
C ARG A 150 7.65 22.45 -15.75
N GLU A 151 8.82 23.09 -15.83
CA GLU A 151 9.79 22.85 -16.88
C GLU A 151 10.24 21.39 -16.94
N LEU A 152 10.57 20.80 -15.78
CA LEU A 152 11.00 19.41 -15.70
C LEU A 152 9.87 18.43 -16.09
N ILE A 153 8.64 18.66 -15.65
CA ILE A 153 7.46 17.88 -16.04
C ILE A 153 7.25 17.94 -17.57
N LEU A 154 7.33 19.13 -18.16
CA LEU A 154 7.15 19.30 -19.62
C LEU A 154 8.27 18.63 -20.42
N GLN A 155 9.52 18.71 -19.96
CA GLN A 155 10.67 18.02 -20.58
C GLN A 155 10.49 16.51 -20.65
N HIS A 156 9.78 15.92 -19.65
CA HIS A 156 9.48 14.48 -19.60
C HIS A 156 8.15 14.11 -20.27
N GLY A 157 7.53 15.01 -21.05
CA GLY A 157 6.34 14.75 -21.85
C GLY A 157 5.01 15.19 -21.25
N GLY A 158 5.06 15.93 -20.12
CA GLY A 158 3.91 16.56 -19.48
C GLY A 158 3.02 15.60 -18.68
N ALA A 159 2.04 16.17 -17.98
CA ALA A 159 1.17 15.47 -17.06
C ALA A 159 0.34 14.32 -17.67
N ALA A 160 0.12 14.32 -18.98
CA ALA A 160 -0.54 13.21 -19.69
C ALA A 160 0.23 11.87 -19.58
N ARG A 161 1.53 11.90 -19.26
CA ARG A 161 2.40 10.73 -19.11
C ARG A 161 2.44 10.17 -17.69
N SER A 162 1.76 10.81 -16.74
CA SER A 162 1.63 10.30 -15.36
C SER A 162 0.92 8.93 -15.35
N ASN A 163 1.12 8.16 -14.27
CA ASN A 163 0.52 6.85 -14.13
C ASN A 163 -1.03 6.92 -14.03
N VAL A 164 -1.67 5.76 -14.10
CA VAL A 164 -3.14 5.64 -14.15
C VAL A 164 -3.82 6.29 -12.95
N PHE A 165 -3.32 6.07 -11.74
CA PHE A 165 -3.93 6.61 -10.51
C PHE A 165 -3.86 8.13 -10.47
N LYS A 166 -2.75 8.72 -10.95
CA LYS A 166 -2.62 10.18 -11.01
C LYS A 166 -3.55 10.77 -12.07
N ARG A 167 -3.71 10.09 -13.21
CA ARG A 167 -4.67 10.52 -14.25
C ARG A 167 -6.11 10.42 -13.76
N LEU A 168 -6.43 9.45 -12.88
CA LEU A 168 -7.75 9.40 -12.25
C LEU A 168 -8.00 10.66 -11.41
N ALA A 169 -7.08 11.02 -10.53
CA ALA A 169 -7.18 12.26 -9.73
C ALA A 169 -7.31 13.50 -10.65
N LEU A 170 -6.51 13.60 -11.71
CA LEU A 170 -6.63 14.69 -12.69
C LEU A 170 -8.01 14.70 -13.40
N ALA A 171 -8.61 13.54 -13.67
CA ALA A 171 -9.93 13.45 -14.26
C ALA A 171 -11.03 13.89 -13.29
N MET A 172 -10.96 13.51 -12.01
CA MET A 172 -11.87 13.95 -10.97
C MET A 172 -11.83 15.48 -10.81
N PHE A 173 -10.65 16.08 -10.93
CA PHE A 173 -10.47 17.53 -10.93
C PHE A 173 -10.69 18.20 -12.31
N GLN A 174 -11.18 17.47 -13.30
CA GLN A 174 -11.49 17.96 -14.66
C GLN A 174 -10.27 18.53 -15.42
N GLN A 175 -9.05 18.10 -15.03
CA GLN A 175 -7.83 18.50 -15.72
C GLN A 175 -7.61 17.69 -17.01
N ILE A 176 -8.14 16.47 -17.06
CA ILE A 176 -8.18 15.62 -18.26
C ILE A 176 -9.58 15.02 -18.43
N PRO A 177 -9.95 14.68 -19.66
CA PRO A 177 -11.20 13.95 -19.89
C PRO A 177 -11.12 12.50 -19.37
N TRP A 178 -12.26 11.92 -18.97
CA TRP A 178 -12.35 10.55 -18.48
C TRP A 178 -11.83 9.47 -19.45
N ARG A 179 -11.70 9.79 -20.75
CA ARG A 179 -11.03 8.89 -21.72
C ARG A 179 -9.52 8.72 -21.45
N GLY A 180 -8.91 9.59 -20.66
CA GLY A 180 -7.52 9.47 -20.22
C GLY A 180 -7.31 8.49 -19.07
N VAL A 181 -8.39 7.96 -18.48
CA VAL A 181 -8.40 6.98 -17.40
C VAL A 181 -8.83 5.62 -17.96
N PRO A 182 -8.27 4.47 -17.53
CA PRO A 182 -8.75 3.15 -17.93
C PRO A 182 -10.23 2.96 -17.61
N TYR A 183 -10.91 2.10 -18.39
CA TYR A 183 -12.30 1.77 -18.14
C TYR A 183 -12.44 0.89 -16.89
N LEU A 184 -13.00 1.44 -15.83
CA LEU A 184 -13.11 0.80 -14.51
C LEU A 184 -14.55 0.91 -13.96
N PRO A 185 -15.56 0.31 -14.61
CA PRO A 185 -16.95 0.45 -14.20
C PRO A 185 -17.29 -0.41 -12.99
N ALA A 186 -18.24 0.03 -12.17
CA ALA A 186 -18.72 -0.74 -11.01
C ALA A 186 -19.33 -2.10 -11.41
N GLU A 187 -19.78 -2.25 -12.64
CA GLU A 187 -20.32 -3.49 -13.20
C GLU A 187 -19.33 -4.66 -13.12
N ILE A 188 -18.04 -4.39 -12.98
CA ILE A 188 -17.03 -5.41 -12.68
C ILE A 188 -17.39 -6.23 -11.43
N MET A 189 -18.06 -5.64 -10.45
CA MET A 189 -18.55 -6.32 -9.23
C MET A 189 -19.60 -7.41 -9.49
N LEU A 190 -20.22 -7.39 -10.66
CA LEU A 190 -21.28 -8.35 -11.05
C LEU A 190 -20.78 -9.43 -11.99
N LEU A 191 -19.51 -9.39 -12.41
CA LEU A 191 -18.95 -10.39 -13.29
C LEU A 191 -18.90 -11.76 -12.59
N PRO A 192 -19.09 -12.86 -13.32
CA PRO A 192 -18.93 -14.20 -12.76
C PRO A 192 -17.44 -14.54 -12.55
N ARG A 193 -17.13 -15.40 -11.57
CA ARG A 193 -15.75 -15.77 -11.20
C ARG A 193 -14.90 -16.32 -12.35
N TRP A 194 -15.51 -16.93 -13.34
CA TRP A 194 -14.79 -17.44 -14.52
C TRP A 194 -14.35 -16.36 -15.51
N PHE A 195 -14.92 -15.15 -15.41
CA PHE A 195 -14.61 -14.08 -16.34
C PHE A 195 -13.17 -13.56 -16.17
N PRO A 196 -12.42 -13.31 -17.26
CA PRO A 196 -10.99 -12.94 -17.18
C PRO A 196 -10.68 -11.70 -16.35
N PHE A 197 -11.62 -10.75 -16.27
CA PHE A 197 -11.47 -9.49 -15.50
C PHE A 197 -12.23 -9.50 -14.16
N HIS A 198 -12.57 -10.68 -13.64
CA HIS A 198 -13.18 -10.76 -12.32
C HIS A 198 -12.18 -10.35 -11.24
N LEU A 199 -12.65 -9.66 -10.17
CA LEU A 199 -11.80 -9.14 -9.11
C LEU A 199 -10.97 -10.21 -8.36
N THR A 200 -11.41 -11.49 -8.37
CA THR A 200 -10.58 -12.58 -7.81
C THR A 200 -9.29 -12.85 -8.59
N LYS A 201 -9.12 -12.23 -9.77
CA LYS A 201 -7.88 -12.30 -10.57
C LYS A 201 -6.87 -11.22 -10.21
N VAL A 202 -7.28 -10.27 -9.38
CA VAL A 202 -6.43 -9.22 -8.82
C VAL A 202 -6.13 -9.61 -7.38
N SER A 203 -4.93 -9.26 -6.88
CA SER A 203 -4.56 -9.49 -5.48
C SER A 203 -5.68 -9.00 -4.55
N TYR A 204 -6.03 -9.80 -3.56
CA TYR A 204 -7.15 -9.49 -2.70
C TYR A 204 -6.95 -8.16 -1.96
N TRP A 205 -5.72 -7.83 -1.57
CA TRP A 205 -5.41 -6.54 -0.95
C TRP A 205 -5.60 -5.36 -1.92
N THR A 206 -5.21 -5.50 -3.20
CA THR A 206 -5.40 -4.46 -4.23
C THR A 206 -6.88 -4.10 -4.44
N ARG A 207 -7.80 -5.03 -4.15
CA ARG A 207 -9.24 -4.79 -4.26
C ARG A 207 -9.70 -3.65 -3.35
N THR A 208 -9.05 -3.42 -2.20
CA THR A 208 -9.37 -2.31 -1.28
C THR A 208 -9.25 -0.94 -1.94
N VAL A 209 -8.25 -0.79 -2.81
CA VAL A 209 -8.04 0.45 -3.57
C VAL A 209 -8.98 0.52 -4.76
N VAL A 210 -9.13 -0.61 -5.49
CA VAL A 210 -9.86 -0.65 -6.78
C VAL A 210 -11.37 -0.54 -6.60
N VAL A 211 -11.96 -1.19 -5.58
CA VAL A 211 -13.43 -1.24 -5.45
C VAL A 211 -14.05 0.16 -5.25
N PRO A 212 -13.59 1.02 -4.32
CA PRO A 212 -14.10 2.39 -4.23
C PRO A 212 -13.89 3.20 -5.51
N LEU A 213 -12.75 3.00 -6.19
CA LEU A 213 -12.48 3.68 -7.47
C LEU A 213 -13.49 3.32 -8.56
N THR A 214 -14.08 2.11 -8.55
CA THR A 214 -15.15 1.75 -9.50
C THR A 214 -16.38 2.63 -9.34
N ILE A 215 -16.70 3.04 -8.11
CA ILE A 215 -17.82 3.96 -7.82
C ILE A 215 -17.47 5.36 -8.33
N LEU A 216 -16.29 5.89 -7.96
CA LEU A 216 -15.81 7.20 -8.40
C LEU A 216 -15.78 7.29 -9.93
N TYR A 217 -15.32 6.23 -10.59
CA TYR A 217 -15.32 6.15 -12.05
C TYR A 217 -16.73 6.10 -12.64
N SER A 218 -17.61 5.23 -12.13
CA SER A 218 -18.96 5.02 -12.69
C SER A 218 -19.85 6.25 -12.56
N LEU A 219 -19.69 7.01 -11.49
CA LEU A 219 -20.40 8.25 -11.24
C LEU A 219 -19.68 9.48 -11.82
N LYS A 220 -18.52 9.28 -12.48
CA LYS A 220 -17.69 10.36 -13.04
C LYS A 220 -17.46 11.46 -12.01
N ALA A 221 -16.91 11.03 -10.85
CA ALA A 221 -16.67 11.90 -9.71
C ALA A 221 -16.07 13.25 -10.12
N LYS A 222 -16.57 14.30 -9.52
CA LYS A 222 -16.17 15.67 -9.79
C LYS A 222 -15.82 16.37 -8.49
N ALA A 223 -14.55 16.76 -8.36
CA ALA A 223 -14.08 17.54 -7.24
C ALA A 223 -14.82 18.90 -7.14
N ALA A 224 -15.10 19.33 -5.93
CA ALA A 224 -15.68 20.66 -5.69
C ALA A 224 -14.74 21.75 -6.21
N ASN A 225 -13.44 21.64 -5.88
CA ASN A 225 -12.39 22.57 -6.34
C ASN A 225 -12.88 24.04 -6.28
N PRO A 226 -13.22 24.57 -5.09
CA PRO A 226 -13.94 25.83 -4.95
C PRO A 226 -13.18 27.02 -5.55
N GLN A 227 -11.87 26.96 -5.58
CA GLN A 227 -11.01 28.01 -6.16
C GLN A 227 -10.77 27.83 -7.67
N GLN A 228 -11.35 26.79 -8.30
CA GLN A 228 -11.23 26.48 -9.71
C GLN A 228 -9.77 26.38 -10.22
N VAL A 229 -8.87 25.91 -9.36
CA VAL A 229 -7.45 25.75 -9.68
C VAL A 229 -7.29 24.69 -10.77
N ASN A 230 -6.53 25.02 -11.82
CA ASN A 230 -6.20 24.08 -12.90
C ASN A 230 -4.69 23.97 -13.09
N VAL A 231 -4.26 22.96 -13.85
CA VAL A 231 -2.84 22.69 -14.17
C VAL A 231 -2.64 22.49 -15.66
N ARG A 232 -3.37 23.23 -16.50
CA ARG A 232 -3.28 23.14 -17.96
C ARG A 232 -1.86 23.40 -18.46
N GLU A 233 -1.09 24.21 -17.77
CA GLU A 233 0.31 24.49 -18.07
C GLU A 233 1.27 23.30 -17.93
N LEU A 234 0.85 22.20 -17.31
CA LEU A 234 1.64 20.96 -17.23
C LEU A 234 1.50 20.04 -18.43
N PHE A 235 0.71 20.40 -19.41
CA PHE A 235 0.45 19.56 -20.57
C PHE A 235 1.16 20.09 -21.82
N THR A 236 1.84 19.19 -22.54
CA THR A 236 2.49 19.52 -23.81
C THR A 236 1.50 19.68 -24.96
N LEU A 237 0.34 19.05 -24.86
CA LEU A 237 -0.79 19.17 -25.76
C LEU A 237 -2.06 19.37 -24.93
N ASP A 238 -3.00 20.18 -25.43
CA ASP A 238 -4.30 20.35 -24.78
C ASP A 238 -4.90 18.97 -24.40
N PRO A 239 -5.23 18.73 -23.11
CA PRO A 239 -5.78 17.45 -22.66
C PRO A 239 -7.02 16.99 -23.45
N ASP A 240 -7.83 17.92 -23.95
CA ASP A 240 -9.00 17.61 -24.74
C ASP A 240 -8.66 17.16 -26.18
N LYS A 241 -7.45 17.44 -26.65
CA LYS A 241 -6.91 17.01 -27.95
C LYS A 241 -5.99 15.80 -27.84
N GLU A 242 -5.48 15.48 -26.63
CA GLU A 242 -4.61 14.32 -26.43
C GLU A 242 -5.36 13.01 -26.71
N ARG A 243 -4.79 12.16 -27.57
CA ARG A 243 -5.34 10.85 -27.97
C ARG A 243 -4.49 9.68 -27.49
N ASN A 244 -3.26 9.93 -27.05
CA ASN A 244 -2.26 8.92 -26.72
C ASN A 244 -2.04 8.75 -25.22
N TYR A 245 -3.10 8.78 -24.42
CA TYR A 245 -3.02 8.48 -22.98
C TYR A 245 -2.49 7.07 -22.71
N PHE A 246 -2.72 6.11 -23.61
CA PHE A 246 -2.33 4.71 -23.49
C PHE A 246 -1.46 4.32 -24.68
N PRO A 247 -0.12 4.40 -24.56
CA PRO A 247 0.77 3.99 -25.63
C PRO A 247 0.67 2.47 -25.87
N VAL A 248 0.53 2.08 -27.14
CA VAL A 248 0.52 0.67 -27.54
C VAL A 248 1.93 0.09 -27.43
N ARG A 249 2.14 -0.89 -26.55
CA ARG A 249 3.44 -1.52 -26.31
C ARG A 249 3.57 -2.92 -26.94
N SER A 250 2.45 -3.58 -27.21
CA SER A 250 2.41 -4.92 -27.81
C SER A 250 1.10 -5.16 -28.55
N ARG A 251 1.04 -6.25 -29.36
CA ARG A 251 -0.20 -6.66 -30.05
C ARG A 251 -1.31 -7.01 -29.05
N LEU A 252 -0.97 -7.65 -27.94
CA LEU A 252 -1.91 -8.00 -26.88
C LEU A 252 -2.45 -6.73 -26.20
N ASN A 253 -1.58 -5.78 -25.89
CA ASN A 253 -1.98 -4.48 -25.33
C ASN A 253 -2.91 -3.72 -26.30
N TRP A 254 -2.63 -3.76 -27.61
CA TRP A 254 -3.53 -3.18 -28.60
C TRP A 254 -4.93 -3.81 -28.58
N LEU A 255 -5.02 -5.15 -28.50
CA LEU A 255 -6.29 -5.85 -28.40
C LEU A 255 -7.09 -5.41 -27.15
N PHE A 256 -6.44 -5.34 -25.99
CA PHE A 256 -7.09 -4.86 -24.76
C PHE A 256 -7.58 -3.42 -24.88
N LEU A 257 -6.81 -2.53 -25.49
CA LEU A 257 -7.23 -1.16 -25.73
C LEU A 257 -8.43 -1.07 -26.69
N MET A 258 -8.54 -1.98 -27.66
CA MET A 258 -9.71 -2.05 -28.53
C MET A 258 -10.94 -2.55 -27.79
N ILE A 259 -10.81 -3.57 -26.94
CA ILE A 259 -11.89 -4.08 -26.08
C ILE A 259 -12.34 -2.97 -25.12
N GLU A 260 -11.40 -2.28 -24.48
CA GLU A 260 -11.68 -1.16 -23.59
C GLU A 260 -12.44 -0.03 -24.28
N ARG A 261 -12.02 0.35 -25.50
CA ARG A 261 -12.72 1.36 -26.30
C ARG A 261 -14.14 0.93 -26.65
N ALA A 262 -14.33 -0.32 -27.07
CA ALA A 262 -15.65 -0.86 -27.36
C ALA A 262 -16.55 -0.87 -26.11
N ALA A 263 -16.05 -1.34 -24.97
CA ALA A 263 -16.78 -1.35 -23.72
C ALA A 263 -17.19 0.06 -23.28
N ARG A 264 -16.30 1.03 -23.41
CA ARG A 264 -16.57 2.45 -23.12
C ARG A 264 -17.66 3.03 -24.04
N HIS A 265 -17.66 2.66 -25.31
CA HIS A 265 -18.71 3.11 -26.25
C HIS A 265 -20.07 2.48 -25.93
N LEU A 266 -20.08 1.32 -25.33
CA LEU A 266 -21.31 0.63 -24.91
C LEU A 266 -21.77 1.00 -23.49
N GLU A 267 -21.03 1.83 -22.78
CA GLU A 267 -21.33 2.23 -21.38
C GLU A 267 -22.73 2.87 -21.25
N TRP A 268 -23.18 3.59 -22.26
CA TRP A 268 -24.50 4.22 -22.29
C TRP A 268 -25.66 3.20 -22.37
N ALA A 269 -25.39 2.01 -22.90
CA ALA A 269 -26.38 0.96 -23.07
C ALA A 269 -26.62 0.15 -21.78
N VAL A 270 -25.78 0.34 -20.74
CA VAL A 270 -25.93 -0.35 -19.45
C VAL A 270 -27.18 0.19 -18.75
N PRO A 271 -28.20 -0.66 -18.45
CA PRO A 271 -29.39 -0.21 -17.74
C PRO A 271 -29.06 0.35 -16.34
N ARG A 272 -29.68 1.45 -15.96
CA ARG A 272 -29.48 2.08 -14.64
C ARG A 272 -29.59 1.08 -13.49
N ARG A 273 -30.60 0.19 -13.52
CA ARG A 273 -30.78 -0.85 -12.48
C ARG A 273 -29.57 -1.76 -12.29
N ILE A 274 -28.84 -2.07 -13.38
CA ILE A 274 -27.63 -2.89 -13.32
C ILE A 274 -26.49 -2.08 -12.69
N ARG A 275 -26.35 -0.82 -13.10
CA ARG A 275 -25.35 0.11 -12.53
C ARG A 275 -25.59 0.34 -11.05
N ASP A 276 -26.83 0.62 -10.64
CA ASP A 276 -27.20 0.84 -9.25
C ASP A 276 -26.91 -0.41 -8.40
N LYS A 277 -27.22 -1.60 -8.92
CA LYS A 277 -26.91 -2.87 -8.27
C LYS A 277 -25.38 -3.07 -8.13
N ALA A 278 -24.62 -2.71 -9.15
CA ALA A 278 -23.16 -2.82 -9.14
C ALA A 278 -22.54 -1.86 -8.12
N ILE A 279 -22.98 -0.60 -8.09
CA ILE A 279 -22.54 0.41 -7.14
C ILE A 279 -22.89 -0.02 -5.71
N LYS A 280 -24.13 -0.50 -5.49
CA LYS A 280 -24.52 -1.02 -4.17
C LYS A 280 -23.62 -2.18 -3.73
N ARG A 281 -23.29 -3.11 -4.63
CA ARG A 281 -22.39 -4.22 -4.30
C ARG A 281 -20.97 -3.76 -3.99
N ALA A 282 -20.45 -2.77 -4.71
CA ALA A 282 -19.15 -2.17 -4.42
C ALA A 282 -19.17 -1.46 -3.06
N HIS A 283 -20.20 -0.69 -2.78
CA HIS A 283 -20.43 -0.03 -1.49
C HIS A 283 -20.47 -1.05 -0.34
N ASP A 284 -21.36 -2.04 -0.42
CA ASP A 284 -21.52 -3.04 0.63
C ASP A 284 -20.18 -3.79 0.88
N TRP A 285 -19.43 -4.09 -0.17
CA TRP A 285 -18.14 -4.77 -0.08
C TRP A 285 -17.11 -3.95 0.69
N PHE A 286 -16.94 -2.67 0.39
CA PHE A 286 -15.92 -1.88 1.10
C PHE A 286 -16.38 -1.45 2.51
N VAL A 287 -17.69 -1.21 2.72
CA VAL A 287 -18.24 -0.89 4.06
C VAL A 287 -18.03 -2.05 5.03
N GLU A 288 -18.24 -3.29 4.59
CA GLU A 288 -17.94 -4.50 5.38
C GLU A 288 -16.47 -4.58 5.83
N ARG A 289 -15.55 -4.02 5.02
CA ARG A 289 -14.11 -4.05 5.25
C ARG A 289 -13.52 -2.77 5.85
N LEU A 290 -14.38 -1.84 6.25
CA LEU A 290 -13.93 -0.70 7.04
C LEU A 290 -13.51 -1.20 8.43
N ASN A 291 -12.28 -0.92 8.81
CA ASN A 291 -11.69 -1.38 10.06
C ASN A 291 -11.81 -0.30 11.15
N GLY A 292 -12.99 0.27 11.30
CA GLY A 292 -13.19 1.39 12.22
C GLY A 292 -12.25 2.55 11.91
N ASP A 293 -11.56 3.03 12.93
CA ASP A 293 -10.61 4.15 12.80
C ASP A 293 -9.27 3.77 12.14
N ASP A 294 -9.04 2.51 11.77
CA ASP A 294 -7.87 2.10 10.98
C ASP A 294 -8.16 2.12 9.46
N GLY A 295 -9.42 2.26 9.09
CA GLY A 295 -9.85 2.51 7.71
C GLY A 295 -9.76 1.32 6.77
N LEU A 296 -10.20 1.52 5.54
CA LEU A 296 -10.23 0.48 4.52
C LEU A 296 -8.81 0.03 4.14
N GLY A 297 -8.55 -1.28 4.32
CA GLY A 297 -7.24 -1.87 4.02
C GLY A 297 -6.09 -1.26 4.85
N ALA A 298 -6.41 -0.38 5.80
CA ALA A 298 -5.51 0.35 6.67
C ALA A 298 -4.39 1.08 5.93
N ILE A 299 -4.68 1.56 4.70
CA ILE A 299 -3.76 2.36 3.87
C ILE A 299 -4.44 3.60 3.30
N PHE A 300 -3.70 4.69 3.21
CA PHE A 300 -4.19 5.98 2.75
C PHE A 300 -4.93 5.93 1.39
N PRO A 301 -4.40 5.30 0.31
CA PRO A 301 -5.09 5.31 -0.97
C PRO A 301 -6.47 4.62 -0.95
N ALA A 302 -6.65 3.57 -0.17
CA ALA A 302 -7.94 2.91 -0.04
C ALA A 302 -8.91 3.74 0.82
N MET A 303 -8.40 4.34 1.91
CA MET A 303 -9.18 5.19 2.82
C MET A 303 -9.71 6.43 2.12
N VAL A 304 -8.87 7.16 1.37
CA VAL A 304 -9.30 8.38 0.67
C VAL A 304 -10.32 8.06 -0.41
N ASN A 305 -10.12 6.99 -1.18
CA ASN A 305 -11.09 6.57 -2.20
C ASN A 305 -12.43 6.19 -1.59
N ALA A 306 -12.43 5.51 -0.42
CA ALA A 306 -13.67 5.15 0.29
C ALA A 306 -14.38 6.40 0.82
N HIS A 307 -13.64 7.34 1.41
CA HIS A 307 -14.18 8.60 1.93
C HIS A 307 -14.83 9.45 0.83
N GLU A 308 -14.13 9.63 -0.29
CA GLU A 308 -14.66 10.34 -1.47
C GLU A 308 -15.86 9.61 -2.09
N ALA A 309 -15.85 8.26 -2.13
CA ALA A 309 -16.97 7.47 -2.64
C ALA A 309 -18.22 7.59 -1.76
N LEU A 310 -18.09 7.61 -0.43
CA LEU A 310 -19.21 7.84 0.50
C LEU A 310 -19.83 9.22 0.25
N ALA A 311 -19.03 10.28 0.15
CA ALA A 311 -19.53 11.62 -0.15
C ALA A 311 -20.29 11.67 -1.47
N LEU A 312 -19.75 11.04 -2.53
CA LEU A 312 -20.40 10.98 -3.84
C LEU A 312 -21.71 10.18 -3.82
N LEU A 313 -21.83 9.20 -2.92
CA LEU A 313 -23.07 8.44 -2.69
C LEU A 313 -24.11 9.19 -1.83
N GLY A 314 -23.78 10.40 -1.35
CA GLY A 314 -24.68 11.26 -0.61
C GLY A 314 -24.64 11.10 0.91
N TYR A 315 -23.61 10.44 1.45
CA TYR A 315 -23.36 10.42 2.88
C TYR A 315 -22.84 11.81 3.30
N ASP A 316 -23.58 12.47 4.17
CA ASP A 316 -23.13 13.75 4.71
C ASP A 316 -21.97 13.60 5.69
N LYS A 317 -21.32 14.70 6.04
CA LYS A 317 -20.14 14.70 6.93
C LYS A 317 -20.48 14.30 8.38
N ASP A 318 -21.75 14.36 8.76
CA ASP A 318 -22.21 13.99 10.09
C ASP A 318 -22.58 12.52 10.21
N HIS A 319 -22.66 11.81 9.08
CA HIS A 319 -22.91 10.38 9.07
C HIS A 319 -21.72 9.59 9.67
N GLU A 320 -22.02 8.53 10.45
CA GLU A 320 -20.98 7.77 11.17
C GLU A 320 -19.91 7.18 10.25
N LEU A 321 -20.25 6.67 9.06
CA LEU A 321 -19.27 6.19 8.11
C LEU A 321 -18.32 7.30 7.62
N SER A 322 -18.84 8.50 7.37
CA SER A 322 -18.04 9.66 6.95
C SER A 322 -17.10 10.12 8.04
N LYS A 323 -17.59 10.17 9.29
CA LYS A 323 -16.75 10.49 10.47
C LYS A 323 -15.66 9.44 10.69
N THR A 324 -16.00 8.15 10.59
CA THR A 324 -15.05 7.05 10.79
C THR A 324 -13.95 7.08 9.74
N THR A 325 -14.30 7.24 8.45
CA THR A 325 -13.29 7.31 7.39
C THR A 325 -12.44 8.58 7.48
N LYS A 326 -13.00 9.70 7.93
CA LYS A 326 -12.24 10.93 8.19
C LYS A 326 -11.25 10.76 9.34
N ARG A 327 -11.69 10.20 10.49
CA ARG A 327 -10.78 9.91 11.63
C ARG A 327 -9.65 8.97 11.23
N ALA A 328 -9.93 7.96 10.42
CA ALA A 328 -8.90 7.04 9.92
C ALA A 328 -7.81 7.77 9.11
N LEU A 329 -8.20 8.73 8.26
CA LEU A 329 -7.27 9.56 7.50
C LEU A 329 -6.47 10.52 8.40
N GLU A 330 -7.15 11.15 9.39
CA GLU A 330 -6.53 12.07 10.34
C GLU A 330 -5.47 11.39 11.22
N LYS A 331 -5.65 10.13 11.58
CA LYS A 331 -4.66 9.33 12.33
C LYS A 331 -3.34 9.11 11.59
N LEU A 332 -3.32 9.24 10.28
CA LEU A 332 -2.10 9.13 9.48
C LEU A 332 -1.28 10.43 9.43
N LEU A 333 -1.82 11.53 9.97
CA LEU A 333 -1.12 12.81 9.99
C LEU A 333 -0.05 12.84 11.09
N VAL A 334 1.13 13.30 10.72
CA VAL A 334 2.23 13.60 11.64
C VAL A 334 2.45 15.10 11.65
N ASP A 335 2.15 15.76 12.76
CA ASP A 335 2.33 17.19 12.95
C ASP A 335 3.69 17.46 13.63
N ARG A 336 4.56 18.22 12.96
CA ARG A 336 5.87 18.64 13.43
C ARG A 336 5.89 20.11 13.86
N GLY A 337 4.73 20.68 14.20
CA GLY A 337 4.55 22.08 14.59
C GLY A 337 4.39 23.00 13.39
N ASP A 338 5.46 23.31 12.70
CA ASP A 338 5.46 24.21 11.53
C ASP A 338 5.32 23.50 10.19
N MET A 339 5.46 22.19 10.16
CA MET A 339 5.22 21.28 9.02
C MET A 339 4.37 20.08 9.46
N ALA A 340 3.66 19.48 8.52
CA ALA A 340 2.98 18.20 8.69
C ALA A 340 3.14 17.36 7.44
N TYR A 341 3.07 16.04 7.60
CA TYR A 341 2.93 15.11 6.48
C TYR A 341 1.93 14.01 6.83
N CYS A 342 1.45 13.32 5.82
CA CYS A 342 0.57 12.18 5.98
C CYS A 342 1.34 10.89 5.66
N GLN A 343 1.24 9.91 6.55
CA GLN A 343 1.80 8.58 6.35
C GLN A 343 0.92 7.77 5.40
N PRO A 344 1.50 6.81 4.63
CA PRO A 344 0.70 5.89 3.81
C PRO A 344 -0.09 4.88 4.64
N CYS A 345 0.44 4.47 5.79
CA CYS A 345 -0.11 3.55 6.77
C CYS A 345 0.73 3.61 8.05
N VAL A 346 0.39 2.80 9.04
CA VAL A 346 1.21 2.50 10.22
C VAL A 346 1.50 1.00 10.27
N SER A 347 2.61 0.60 10.89
CA SER A 347 3.18 -0.75 10.81
C SER A 347 3.45 -1.40 12.18
N PRO A 348 2.51 -1.34 13.15
CA PRO A 348 2.80 -1.77 14.52
C PRO A 348 3.16 -3.24 14.64
N VAL A 349 2.58 -4.14 13.85
CA VAL A 349 2.91 -5.57 13.89
C VAL A 349 4.31 -5.81 13.32
N TRP A 350 4.60 -5.24 12.15
CA TRP A 350 5.91 -5.31 11.51
C TRP A 350 7.01 -4.70 12.37
N ASP A 351 6.79 -3.49 12.89
CA ASP A 351 7.75 -2.78 13.74
C ASP A 351 8.04 -3.55 15.02
N THR A 352 6.99 -4.11 15.65
CA THR A 352 7.13 -4.91 16.87
C THR A 352 7.91 -6.20 16.61
N ALA A 353 7.62 -6.88 15.50
CA ALA A 353 8.33 -8.09 15.15
C ALA A 353 9.81 -7.83 14.84
N LEU A 354 10.13 -6.80 14.04
CA LEU A 354 11.51 -6.46 13.70
C LEU A 354 12.31 -5.90 14.88
N ALA A 355 11.71 -5.04 15.71
CA ALA A 355 12.35 -4.55 16.93
C ALA A 355 12.66 -5.72 17.90
N SER A 356 11.70 -6.64 18.04
CA SER A 356 11.89 -7.86 18.84
C SER A 356 12.99 -8.75 18.28
N ALA A 357 13.04 -8.96 16.97
CA ALA A 357 14.10 -9.73 16.32
C ALA A 357 15.48 -9.10 16.57
N ALA A 358 15.59 -7.78 16.45
CA ALA A 358 16.84 -7.06 16.72
C ALA A 358 17.28 -7.17 18.18
N LEU A 359 16.34 -7.07 19.14
CA LEU A 359 16.63 -7.21 20.56
C LEU A 359 17.00 -8.65 20.95
N LEU A 360 16.39 -9.67 20.32
CA LEU A 360 16.77 -11.08 20.52
C LEU A 360 18.23 -11.35 20.15
N GLU A 361 18.74 -10.71 19.07
CA GLU A 361 20.11 -10.88 18.63
C GLU A 361 21.14 -10.29 19.62
N THR A 362 20.74 -9.37 20.51
CA THR A 362 21.64 -8.84 21.55
C THR A 362 21.94 -9.88 22.64
N GLY A 363 21.02 -10.81 22.89
CA GLY A 363 21.11 -11.82 23.93
C GLY A 363 21.10 -11.25 25.36
N ASP A 364 20.69 -9.99 25.55
CA ASP A 364 20.65 -9.34 26.85
C ASP A 364 19.39 -9.75 27.64
N GLU A 365 19.59 -10.34 28.82
CA GLU A 365 18.49 -10.74 29.71
C GLU A 365 17.58 -9.56 30.13
N ARG A 366 18.08 -8.33 30.11
CA ARG A 366 17.28 -7.13 30.42
C ARG A 366 16.15 -6.91 29.41
N THR A 367 16.32 -7.35 28.17
CA THR A 367 15.31 -7.22 27.11
C THR A 367 14.19 -8.25 27.24
N ARG A 368 14.38 -9.33 28.00
CA ARG A 368 13.47 -10.48 28.02
C ARG A 368 12.03 -10.12 28.44
N THR A 369 11.87 -9.25 29.44
CA THR A 369 10.54 -8.79 29.88
C THR A 369 9.84 -7.97 28.79
N HIS A 370 10.59 -7.11 28.10
CA HIS A 370 10.12 -6.29 27.00
C HIS A 370 9.70 -7.16 25.80
N LEU A 371 10.50 -8.15 25.45
CA LEU A 371 10.22 -9.12 24.38
C LEU A 371 8.99 -9.96 24.71
N LYS A 372 8.84 -10.38 25.97
CA LYS A 372 7.64 -11.11 26.38
C LYS A 372 6.38 -10.24 26.23
N SER A 373 6.42 -8.99 26.68
CA SER A 373 5.30 -8.04 26.50
C SER A 373 4.95 -7.85 25.03
N ALA A 374 5.98 -7.74 24.16
CA ALA A 374 5.78 -7.62 22.72
C ALA A 374 5.12 -8.86 22.11
N CYS A 375 5.61 -10.06 22.45
CA CYS A 375 5.02 -11.30 21.96
C CYS A 375 3.59 -11.52 22.48
N ASP A 376 3.32 -11.19 23.74
CA ASP A 376 1.97 -11.26 24.31
C ASP A 376 1.02 -10.31 23.55
N TRP A 377 1.46 -9.07 23.26
CA TRP A 377 0.70 -8.13 22.43
C TRP A 377 0.45 -8.65 21.02
N LEU A 378 1.44 -9.33 20.41
CA LEU A 378 1.28 -9.96 19.08
C LEU A 378 0.30 -11.15 19.13
N VAL A 379 0.32 -11.97 20.20
CA VAL A 379 -0.63 -13.09 20.38
C VAL A 379 -2.08 -12.60 20.35
N GLU A 380 -2.37 -11.48 21.02
CA GLU A 380 -3.72 -10.88 21.02
C GLU A 380 -4.21 -10.43 19.64
N ARG A 381 -3.29 -10.21 18.70
CA ARG A 381 -3.57 -9.73 17.34
C ARG A 381 -3.51 -10.81 16.29
N GLN A 382 -3.26 -12.05 16.68
CA GLN A 382 -3.31 -13.17 15.74
C GLN A 382 -4.72 -13.35 15.20
N LEU A 383 -4.87 -13.29 13.89
CA LEU A 383 -6.14 -13.43 13.19
C LEU A 383 -6.50 -14.91 13.08
N THR A 384 -7.21 -15.41 14.08
CA THR A 384 -7.66 -16.80 14.15
C THR A 384 -9.05 -17.00 13.53
N ASP A 385 -9.78 -15.90 13.31
CA ASP A 385 -11.08 -15.90 12.67
C ASP A 385 -10.99 -16.16 11.17
N GLU A 386 -12.12 -16.56 10.63
CA GLU A 386 -12.14 -17.06 9.26
C GLU A 386 -12.63 -16.05 8.23
N ALA A 387 -12.56 -14.74 8.55
CA ALA A 387 -13.14 -13.68 7.74
C ALA A 387 -12.28 -13.23 6.54
N GLY A 388 -11.01 -13.65 6.43
CA GLY A 388 -10.06 -13.11 5.46
C GLY A 388 -10.35 -13.42 3.98
N ASP A 389 -9.98 -12.49 3.12
CA ASP A 389 -10.21 -12.60 1.66
C ASP A 389 -9.34 -13.66 0.97
N TRP A 390 -8.29 -14.21 1.64
CA TRP A 390 -7.51 -15.38 1.15
C TRP A 390 -8.39 -16.61 0.88
N ARG A 391 -9.54 -16.71 1.57
CA ARG A 391 -10.50 -17.83 1.40
C ARG A 391 -11.17 -17.87 0.04
N ASP A 392 -11.15 -16.77 -0.68
CA ASP A 392 -11.59 -16.77 -2.09
C ASP A 392 -10.82 -17.80 -2.93
N ILE A 393 -9.55 -18.05 -2.59
CA ILE A 393 -8.64 -18.96 -3.31
C ILE A 393 -8.35 -20.23 -2.51
N LYS A 394 -8.22 -20.12 -1.20
CA LYS A 394 -7.89 -21.21 -0.27
C LYS A 394 -8.95 -21.32 0.84
N PRO A 395 -10.18 -21.79 0.53
CA PRO A 395 -11.31 -21.79 1.47
C PRO A 395 -11.10 -22.68 2.70
N ASP A 396 -10.26 -23.71 2.58
CA ASP A 396 -10.01 -24.71 3.63
C ASP A 396 -8.86 -24.33 4.57
N VAL A 397 -8.16 -23.19 4.32
CA VAL A 397 -7.06 -22.73 5.17
C VAL A 397 -7.65 -21.98 6.37
N PRO A 398 -7.42 -22.47 7.60
CA PRO A 398 -7.88 -21.77 8.81
C PRO A 398 -7.13 -20.46 9.00
N GLY A 399 -7.66 -19.56 9.85
CA GLY A 399 -6.93 -18.39 10.29
C GLY A 399 -5.66 -18.73 11.07
N GLY A 400 -4.77 -17.75 11.25
CA GLY A 400 -3.50 -17.95 11.97
C GLY A 400 -2.42 -16.94 11.63
N GLY A 401 -2.69 -16.02 10.70
CA GLY A 401 -1.77 -14.97 10.28
C GLY A 401 -1.91 -13.68 11.08
N TRP A 402 -1.03 -12.73 10.76
CA TRP A 402 -1.07 -11.35 11.23
C TRP A 402 -1.18 -10.39 10.07
N ALA A 403 -1.87 -9.27 10.30
CA ALA A 403 -1.86 -8.14 9.41
C ALA A 403 -0.78 -7.14 9.84
N PHE A 404 -0.30 -6.36 8.91
CA PHE A 404 0.73 -5.34 9.10
C PHE A 404 0.33 -4.23 10.08
N GLN A 405 -0.97 -3.88 10.12
CA GLN A 405 -1.53 -2.75 10.86
C GLN A 405 -2.20 -3.19 12.17
N PHE A 406 -2.71 -2.22 12.95
CA PHE A 406 -3.42 -2.49 14.22
C PHE A 406 -4.67 -3.34 14.01
N ALA A 407 -5.50 -2.99 13.04
CA ALA A 407 -6.70 -3.73 12.67
C ALA A 407 -6.86 -3.79 11.16
N ASN A 408 -6.67 -4.98 10.59
CA ASN A 408 -6.89 -5.25 9.18
C ASN A 408 -7.25 -6.74 8.97
N PRO A 409 -8.34 -7.24 9.59
CA PRO A 409 -8.60 -8.67 9.74
C PRO A 409 -8.80 -9.39 8.41
N TYR A 410 -9.16 -8.69 7.34
CA TYR A 410 -9.35 -9.28 6.02
C TYR A 410 -8.02 -9.54 5.28
N TYR A 411 -6.92 -8.91 5.72
CA TYR A 411 -5.66 -8.86 4.97
C TYR A 411 -4.43 -9.20 5.80
N PRO A 412 -4.40 -10.37 6.47
CA PRO A 412 -3.12 -10.89 6.98
C PRO A 412 -2.19 -11.15 5.81
N ASP A 413 -0.89 -11.04 6.05
CA ASP A 413 0.13 -11.30 5.04
C ASP A 413 1.18 -12.31 5.52
N LEU A 414 1.92 -12.87 4.56
CA LEU A 414 2.89 -13.91 4.86
C LEU A 414 4.19 -13.35 5.45
N ASP A 415 4.53 -12.11 5.14
CA ASP A 415 5.77 -11.49 5.58
C ASP A 415 5.71 -11.25 7.10
N ASP A 416 4.67 -10.55 7.58
CA ASP A 416 4.43 -10.32 9.00
C ASP A 416 4.27 -11.64 9.76
N THR A 417 3.44 -12.54 9.23
CA THR A 417 3.20 -13.85 9.88
C THR A 417 4.48 -14.66 10.03
N GLY A 418 5.36 -14.63 9.04
CA GLY A 418 6.63 -15.33 9.07
C GLY A 418 7.58 -14.77 10.13
N VAL A 419 7.73 -13.45 10.19
CA VAL A 419 8.64 -12.79 11.14
C VAL A 419 8.11 -12.91 12.57
N VAL A 420 6.81 -12.71 12.80
CA VAL A 420 6.19 -12.88 14.13
C VAL A 420 6.37 -14.31 14.62
N GLY A 421 6.06 -15.30 13.78
CA GLY A 421 6.24 -16.71 14.14
C GLY A 421 7.69 -17.07 14.47
N TRP A 422 8.64 -16.51 13.73
CA TRP A 422 10.07 -16.67 13.99
C TRP A 422 10.49 -16.05 15.32
N VAL A 423 10.11 -14.80 15.59
CA VAL A 423 10.42 -14.12 16.87
C VAL A 423 9.88 -14.87 18.08
N MET A 424 8.62 -15.33 18.01
CA MET A 424 8.01 -16.13 19.06
C MET A 424 8.74 -17.45 19.30
N HIS A 425 9.18 -18.11 18.21
CA HIS A 425 9.95 -19.36 18.29
C HIS A 425 11.30 -19.15 18.98
N ASP A 426 12.02 -18.09 18.63
CA ASP A 426 13.37 -17.83 19.15
C ASP A 426 13.32 -17.31 20.60
N LEU A 427 12.25 -16.61 21.00
CA LEU A 427 12.06 -16.15 22.37
C LEU A 427 11.71 -17.32 23.32
N ASP A 428 10.64 -18.05 23.02
CA ASP A 428 10.15 -19.17 23.82
C ASP A 428 9.15 -20.03 23.01
N SER A 429 9.66 -21.06 22.33
CA SER A 429 8.85 -21.91 21.44
C SER A 429 7.76 -22.70 22.18
N ASP A 430 7.92 -22.98 23.47
CA ASP A 430 6.94 -23.72 24.25
C ASP A 430 5.82 -22.82 24.74
N ALA A 431 6.15 -21.59 25.20
CA ALA A 431 5.17 -20.61 25.64
C ALA A 431 4.23 -20.16 24.52
N TYR A 432 4.75 -20.00 23.28
CA TYR A 432 3.99 -19.52 22.12
C TYR A 432 3.61 -20.61 21.11
N LYS A 433 3.72 -21.87 21.49
CA LYS A 433 3.53 -23.06 20.63
C LYS A 433 2.23 -23.05 19.84
N ASP A 434 1.13 -22.64 20.46
CA ASP A 434 -0.19 -22.62 19.81
C ASP A 434 -0.23 -21.58 18.68
N SER A 435 0.24 -20.37 18.94
CA SER A 435 0.31 -19.28 17.97
C SER A 435 1.25 -19.62 16.81
N ILE A 436 2.44 -20.17 17.10
CA ILE A 436 3.40 -20.63 16.11
C ILE A 436 2.79 -21.71 15.19
N ASN A 437 2.09 -22.70 15.77
CA ASN A 437 1.45 -23.76 15.00
C ASN A 437 0.33 -23.24 14.10
N LYS A 438 -0.47 -22.29 14.55
CA LYS A 438 -1.50 -21.63 13.74
C LYS A 438 -0.86 -20.87 12.57
N ALA A 439 0.19 -20.08 12.84
CA ALA A 439 0.95 -19.37 11.81
C ALA A 439 1.54 -20.32 10.77
N ALA A 440 2.20 -21.38 11.20
CA ALA A 440 2.81 -22.35 10.31
C ALA A 440 1.78 -23.06 9.41
N ARG A 441 0.59 -23.38 9.94
CA ARG A 441 -0.51 -23.96 9.16
C ARG A 441 -1.04 -22.96 8.13
N TRP A 442 -1.21 -21.71 8.52
CA TRP A 442 -1.71 -20.65 7.65
C TRP A 442 -0.72 -20.38 6.51
N ILE A 443 0.58 -20.18 6.81
CA ILE A 443 1.65 -20.00 5.81
C ILE A 443 1.69 -21.20 4.85
N SER A 444 1.75 -22.42 5.37
CA SER A 444 1.81 -23.64 4.55
C SER A 444 0.58 -23.79 3.66
N GLY A 445 -0.60 -23.40 4.15
CA GLY A 445 -1.84 -23.43 3.39
C GLY A 445 -1.87 -22.45 2.22
N LEU A 446 -1.12 -21.34 2.31
CA LEU A 446 -1.01 -20.32 1.27
C LEU A 446 0.17 -20.54 0.32
N GLN A 447 0.90 -21.67 0.44
CA GLN A 447 1.91 -22.01 -0.55
C GLN A 447 1.26 -22.24 -1.92
N SER A 448 1.83 -21.63 -2.95
CA SER A 448 1.43 -21.83 -4.33
C SER A 448 1.85 -23.22 -4.84
N LYS A 449 1.18 -23.75 -5.85
CA LYS A 449 1.45 -25.10 -6.42
C LYS A 449 2.84 -25.26 -6.99
N ASP A 450 3.49 -24.16 -7.38
CA ASP A 450 4.87 -24.15 -7.83
C ASP A 450 5.91 -24.14 -6.69
N GLY A 451 5.43 -24.14 -5.43
CA GLY A 451 6.25 -24.09 -4.22
C GLY A 451 6.60 -22.69 -3.74
N GLY A 452 6.24 -21.64 -4.49
CA GLY A 452 6.48 -20.25 -4.13
C GLY A 452 5.47 -19.70 -3.12
N PHE A 453 5.79 -18.51 -2.60
CA PHE A 453 4.93 -17.72 -1.72
C PHE A 453 4.80 -16.30 -2.27
N ALA A 454 3.65 -15.69 -2.05
CA ALA A 454 3.41 -14.29 -2.29
C ALA A 454 2.93 -13.64 -0.98
N ALA A 455 3.05 -12.33 -0.84
CA ALA A 455 2.67 -11.65 0.40
C ALA A 455 1.21 -11.92 0.80
N PHE A 456 0.29 -11.96 -0.16
CA PHE A 456 -1.15 -12.09 0.10
C PHE A 456 -1.81 -13.28 -0.59
N ASP A 457 -1.54 -13.54 -1.86
CA ASP A 457 -2.26 -14.52 -2.68
C ASP A 457 -1.48 -15.82 -2.88
N ALA A 458 -2.21 -16.92 -3.08
CA ALA A 458 -1.67 -18.18 -3.58
C ALA A 458 -2.21 -18.44 -4.99
N ASP A 459 -1.38 -19.03 -5.86
CA ASP A 459 -1.79 -19.47 -7.21
C ASP A 459 -2.39 -18.35 -8.10
N ASN A 460 -2.18 -17.08 -7.77
CA ASN A 460 -2.70 -15.96 -8.55
C ASN A 460 -1.74 -15.58 -9.69
N THR A 461 -1.75 -16.39 -10.77
CA THR A 461 -0.84 -16.27 -11.91
C THR A 461 -1.50 -15.65 -13.15
N HIS A 462 -2.46 -14.75 -12.94
CA HIS A 462 -3.21 -14.14 -14.03
C HIS A 462 -2.43 -12.99 -14.70
N TYR A 463 -1.39 -13.33 -15.45
CA TYR A 463 -0.47 -12.42 -16.14
C TYR A 463 -1.14 -11.37 -17.05
N VAL A 464 -2.42 -11.53 -17.37
CA VAL A 464 -3.21 -10.57 -18.16
C VAL A 464 -3.52 -9.31 -17.33
N LEU A 465 -3.56 -9.43 -16.01
CA LEU A 465 -3.88 -8.35 -15.08
C LEU A 465 -2.68 -7.89 -14.26
N ASN A 466 -1.55 -8.59 -14.35
CA ASN A 466 -0.28 -8.26 -13.68
C ASN A 466 0.64 -7.41 -14.56
#